data_da07b54dab6fe23429ecdd279d7604b0
#
_entry.id   da07b54dab6fe23429ecdd279d7604b0
#
_cell.length_a   1.000
_cell.length_b   1.000
_cell.length_c   1.000
_cell.angle_alpha   90.00
_cell.angle_beta   90.00
_cell.angle_gamma   90.00
#
_symmetry.space_group_name_H-M   'P 1'
#
loop_
_entity.id
_entity.type
_entity.pdbx_description
1 polymer ?
#
loop_
_entity_poly.entity_id
_entity_poly.type
_entity_poly.pdbx_seq_one_letter_code
_entity_poly.pdbx_strand_id
1 'polypeptide(L)'
;MKKLVVLVSLCLVFGCYQTQRNCSDYKTGTFYSEVSINNVVYKSTFKRTNNMQVEMYDGKTDSTHVRWINDCEVIYKTIHPKNMAEQKDIHLKIIMTTDSSYTFEYSYVGDTKKQKGIAYKLD
;
A
#
# COMPACT_ATOMS: atom_id res chain seq x y z
N MET A 1 30.54 -22.12 -53.26
CA MET A 1 30.71 -22.00 -51.80
C MET A 1 29.48 -21.35 -51.23
N LYS A 2 28.69 -22.13 -50.57
CA LYS A 2 27.52 -21.57 -49.86
C LYS A 2 27.97 -21.08 -48.50
N LYS A 3 28.02 -19.77 -48.32
CA LYS A 3 28.21 -19.19 -47.02
C LYS A 3 26.91 -19.37 -46.24
N LEU A 4 26.91 -20.28 -45.28
CA LEU A 4 25.82 -20.44 -44.33
C LEU A 4 25.87 -19.25 -43.39
N VAL A 5 25.05 -18.24 -43.65
CA VAL A 5 24.83 -17.18 -42.70
C VAL A 5 23.91 -17.74 -41.64
N VAL A 6 24.49 -18.25 -40.57
CA VAL A 6 23.73 -18.58 -39.37
C VAL A 6 23.32 -17.26 -38.76
N LEU A 7 22.10 -16.85 -39.09
CA LEU A 7 21.44 -15.74 -38.43
C LEU A 7 21.09 -16.24 -37.04
N VAL A 8 22.02 -16.02 -36.11
CA VAL A 8 21.71 -16.22 -34.70
C VAL A 8 20.68 -15.14 -34.33
N SER A 9 19.43 -15.52 -34.42
CA SER A 9 18.34 -14.72 -33.89
C SER A 9 18.54 -14.72 -32.37
N LEU A 10 19.22 -13.71 -31.86
CA LEU A 10 19.32 -13.42 -30.45
C LEU A 10 17.94 -12.95 -30.01
N CYS A 11 17.11 -13.90 -29.61
CA CYS A 11 15.87 -13.60 -28.93
C CYS A 11 16.24 -12.91 -27.61
N LEU A 12 16.30 -11.58 -27.64
CA LEU A 12 16.29 -10.77 -26.43
C LEU A 12 14.96 -11.03 -25.74
N VAL A 13 14.98 -12.02 -24.86
CA VAL A 13 13.88 -12.22 -23.94
C VAL A 13 13.92 -11.03 -22.98
N PHE A 14 13.21 -9.96 -23.35
CA PHE A 14 12.88 -8.93 -22.38
C PHE A 14 11.91 -9.57 -21.39
N GLY A 15 12.48 -10.18 -20.36
CA GLY A 15 11.66 -10.60 -19.21
C GLY A 15 11.03 -9.35 -18.64
N CYS A 16 9.70 -9.24 -18.76
CA CYS A 16 8.94 -8.28 -17.98
C CYS A 16 9.17 -8.60 -16.52
N TYR A 17 9.98 -7.80 -15.85
CA TYR A 17 10.16 -7.88 -14.40
C TYR A 17 8.87 -7.39 -13.76
N GLN A 18 7.94 -8.31 -13.54
CA GLN A 18 6.77 -8.00 -12.73
C GLN A 18 7.21 -8.10 -11.28
N THR A 19 7.21 -6.95 -10.60
CA THR A 19 7.39 -6.92 -9.16
C THR A 19 6.27 -7.72 -8.53
N GLN A 20 6.59 -8.89 -7.98
CA GLN A 20 5.59 -9.70 -7.27
C GLN A 20 5.20 -9.00 -5.98
N ARG A 21 3.90 -8.71 -5.85
CA ARG A 21 3.33 -8.11 -4.66
C ARG A 21 2.58 -9.19 -3.89
N ASN A 22 3.03 -9.47 -2.67
CA ASN A 22 2.37 -10.40 -1.77
C ASN A 22 1.43 -9.65 -0.82
N CYS A 23 0.45 -8.96 -1.38
CA CYS A 23 -0.45 -8.09 -0.63
C CYS A 23 -1.29 -8.85 0.40
N SER A 24 -1.64 -10.10 0.13
CA SER A 24 -2.46 -10.92 1.04
C SER A 24 -1.80 -11.12 2.41
N ASP A 25 -0.47 -11.12 2.49
CA ASP A 25 0.26 -11.25 3.75
C ASP A 25 0.10 -10.03 4.65
N TYR A 26 -0.41 -8.92 4.12
CA TYR A 26 -0.52 -7.64 4.82
C TYR A 26 -1.97 -7.21 5.08
N LYS A 27 -2.94 -8.08 4.84
CA LYS A 27 -4.36 -7.74 5.09
C LYS A 27 -4.68 -7.62 6.56
N THR A 28 -4.03 -8.41 7.39
CA THR A 28 -4.23 -8.39 8.85
C THR A 28 -2.88 -8.37 9.56
N GLY A 29 -2.86 -7.87 10.79
CA GLY A 29 -1.68 -7.85 11.64
C GLY A 29 -1.50 -6.54 12.37
N THR A 30 -0.37 -6.43 13.06
CA THR A 30 0.08 -5.21 13.73
C THR A 30 1.21 -4.59 12.93
N PHE A 31 1.13 -3.28 12.72
CA PHE A 31 2.05 -2.57 11.82
C PHE A 31 2.55 -1.28 12.46
N TYR A 32 3.74 -0.90 12.04
CA TYR A 32 4.31 0.42 12.26
C TYR A 32 4.44 1.11 10.91
N SER A 33 3.97 2.35 10.79
CA SER A 33 4.04 3.08 9.52
C SER A 33 4.72 4.42 9.63
N GLU A 34 5.33 4.82 8.53
CA GLU A 34 5.92 6.14 8.34
C GLU A 34 5.38 6.73 7.02
N VAL A 35 4.86 7.95 7.12
CA VAL A 35 4.36 8.72 5.97
C VAL A 35 5.06 10.07 5.95
N SER A 36 5.61 10.43 4.80
CA SER A 36 6.24 11.74 4.60
C SER A 36 5.28 12.67 3.87
N ILE A 37 4.95 13.79 4.51
CA ILE A 37 4.10 14.85 3.94
C ILE A 37 4.82 16.17 4.14
N ASN A 38 5.12 16.89 3.04
CA ASN A 38 5.82 18.19 3.07
C ASN A 38 7.12 18.14 3.90
N ASN A 39 7.93 17.09 3.72
CA ASN A 39 9.19 16.85 4.43
C ASN A 39 9.05 16.58 5.93
N VAL A 40 7.84 16.36 6.43
CA VAL A 40 7.57 15.93 7.81
C VAL A 40 7.20 14.46 7.80
N VAL A 41 7.87 13.67 8.65
CA VAL A 41 7.60 12.24 8.80
C VAL A 41 6.60 12.02 9.93
N TYR A 42 5.45 11.44 9.58
CA TYR A 42 4.41 11.04 10.54
C TYR A 42 4.54 9.55 10.81
N LYS A 43 4.59 9.20 12.08
CA LYS A 43 4.75 7.81 12.55
C LYS A 43 3.49 7.37 13.26
N SER A 44 3.03 6.16 12.94
CA SER A 44 1.87 5.58 13.61
C SER A 44 2.02 4.07 13.77
N THR A 45 1.27 3.52 14.70
CA THR A 45 1.12 2.06 14.88
C THR A 45 -0.34 1.72 14.68
N PHE A 46 -0.63 0.66 13.95
CA PHE A 46 -2.01 0.24 13.77
C PHE A 46 -2.15 -1.29 13.81
N LYS A 47 -3.32 -1.71 14.24
CA LYS A 47 -3.75 -3.10 14.19
C LYS A 47 -4.90 -3.24 13.21
N ARG A 48 -4.76 -4.15 12.27
CA ARG A 48 -5.77 -4.37 11.24
C ARG A 48 -6.29 -5.79 11.30
N THR A 49 -7.62 -5.89 11.33
CA THR A 49 -8.36 -7.14 11.16
C THR A 49 -9.01 -7.14 9.78
N ASN A 50 -9.80 -8.16 9.45
CA ASN A 50 -10.45 -8.27 8.14
C ASN A 50 -11.36 -7.08 7.79
N ASN A 51 -11.94 -6.42 8.79
CA ASN A 51 -12.96 -5.38 8.58
C ASN A 51 -12.73 -4.09 9.38
N MET A 52 -11.69 -4.03 10.22
CA MET A 52 -11.40 -2.86 11.04
C MET A 52 -9.91 -2.57 11.12
N GLN A 53 -9.56 -1.30 11.23
CA GLN A 53 -8.22 -0.86 11.57
C GLN A 53 -8.29 0.14 12.73
N VAL A 54 -7.47 -0.11 13.75
CA VAL A 54 -7.31 0.79 14.89
C VAL A 54 -5.90 1.37 14.82
N GLU A 55 -5.82 2.68 14.65
CA GLU A 55 -4.56 3.40 14.55
C GLU A 55 -4.30 4.21 15.80
N MET A 56 -3.06 4.15 16.28
CA MET A 56 -2.56 4.98 17.39
C MET A 56 -1.54 5.96 16.84
N TYR A 57 -1.85 7.24 16.99
CA TYR A 57 -1.03 8.35 16.52
C TYR A 57 -1.06 9.47 17.53
N ASP A 58 0.09 9.92 18.00
CA ASP A 58 0.27 11.07 18.92
C ASP A 58 -0.66 11.00 20.15
N GLY A 59 -0.74 9.83 20.78
CA GLY A 59 -1.58 9.59 21.95
C GLY A 59 -3.07 9.49 21.65
N LYS A 60 -3.47 9.54 20.37
CA LYS A 60 -4.86 9.41 19.93
C LYS A 60 -5.09 8.05 19.30
N THR A 61 -6.31 7.56 19.42
CA THR A 61 -6.75 6.30 18.81
C THR A 61 -7.91 6.57 17.86
N ASP A 62 -7.73 6.18 16.60
CA ASP A 62 -8.76 6.27 15.56
C ASP A 62 -9.09 4.87 15.02
N SER A 63 -10.37 4.65 14.76
CA SER A 63 -10.87 3.40 14.20
C SER A 63 -11.51 3.66 12.85
N THR A 64 -11.23 2.76 11.90
CA THR A 64 -11.81 2.80 10.56
C THR A 64 -12.37 1.45 10.17
N HIS A 65 -13.41 1.48 9.36
CA HIS A 65 -13.85 0.29 8.62
C HIS A 65 -12.89 0.04 7.45
N VAL A 66 -12.58 -1.23 7.22
CA VAL A 66 -11.67 -1.68 6.17
C VAL A 66 -12.45 -2.50 5.16
N ARG A 67 -12.36 -2.12 3.89
CA ARG A 67 -12.95 -2.87 2.78
C ARG A 67 -11.93 -3.05 1.67
N TRP A 68 -11.51 -4.28 1.45
CA TRP A 68 -10.60 -4.62 0.35
C TRP A 68 -11.37 -4.68 -0.96
N ILE A 69 -10.92 -3.90 -1.96
CA ILE A 69 -11.48 -3.93 -3.31
C ILE A 69 -10.88 -5.09 -4.10
N ASN A 70 -9.60 -5.34 -3.87
CA ASN A 70 -8.82 -6.47 -4.39
C ASN A 70 -7.68 -6.76 -3.41
N ASP A 71 -6.76 -7.63 -3.76
CA ASP A 71 -5.69 -8.05 -2.85
C ASP A 71 -4.74 -6.92 -2.45
N CYS A 72 -4.61 -5.87 -3.28
CA CYS A 72 -3.65 -4.80 -3.07
C CYS A 72 -4.28 -3.42 -2.84
N GLU A 73 -5.60 -3.30 -2.88
CA GLU A 73 -6.28 -2.01 -2.73
C GLU A 73 -7.39 -2.09 -1.69
N VAL A 74 -7.43 -1.10 -0.83
CA VAL A 74 -8.33 -1.05 0.30
C VAL A 74 -8.95 0.32 0.45
N ILE A 75 -10.21 0.36 0.91
CA ILE A 75 -10.93 1.59 1.26
C ILE A 75 -11.09 1.64 2.78
N TYR A 76 -10.70 2.76 3.36
CA TYR A 76 -10.91 3.07 4.78
C TYR A 76 -12.03 4.08 4.93
N LYS A 77 -12.96 3.77 5.81
CA LYS A 77 -14.03 4.68 6.19
C LYS A 77 -13.95 4.96 7.69
N THR A 78 -13.82 6.24 8.06
CA THR A 78 -13.74 6.64 9.46
C THR A 78 -15.04 6.31 10.20
N ILE A 79 -14.90 5.67 11.36
CA ILE A 79 -16.00 5.45 12.30
C ILE A 79 -16.09 6.69 13.17
N HIS A 80 -17.24 7.33 13.26
CA HIS A 80 -17.46 8.58 14.01
C HIS A 80 -16.58 9.75 13.52
N PRO A 81 -16.78 10.19 12.27
CA PRO A 81 -16.02 11.34 11.76
C PRO A 81 -16.33 12.61 12.54
N LYS A 82 -15.28 13.36 12.90
CA LYS A 82 -15.37 14.59 13.69
C LYS A 82 -15.53 15.85 12.85
N ASN A 83 -15.22 15.77 11.55
CA ASN A 83 -15.28 16.90 10.61
C ASN A 83 -15.55 16.38 9.20
N MET A 84 -15.72 17.32 8.26
CA MET A 84 -16.03 16.96 6.87
C MET A 84 -14.89 16.24 6.17
N ALA A 85 -13.63 16.51 6.50
CA ALA A 85 -12.48 15.83 5.92
C ALA A 85 -12.46 14.34 6.32
N GLU A 86 -12.79 14.03 7.58
CA GLU A 86 -12.87 12.65 8.07
C GLU A 86 -14.05 11.87 7.51
N GLN A 87 -15.05 12.55 6.93
CA GLN A 87 -16.17 11.89 6.25
C GLN A 87 -15.80 11.33 4.89
N LYS A 88 -14.68 11.78 4.31
CA LYS A 88 -14.18 11.27 3.03
C LYS A 88 -13.49 9.93 3.24
N ASP A 89 -13.81 8.97 2.40
CA ASP A 89 -13.14 7.68 2.39
C ASP A 89 -11.72 7.83 1.85
N ILE A 90 -10.83 6.98 2.35
CA ILE A 90 -9.43 6.93 1.92
C ILE A 90 -9.22 5.67 1.09
N HIS A 91 -8.62 5.84 -0.08
CA HIS A 91 -8.16 4.76 -0.93
C HIS A 91 -6.66 4.56 -0.73
N LEU A 92 -6.24 3.36 -0.39
CA LEU A 92 -4.85 2.98 -0.24
C LEU A 92 -4.52 1.84 -1.20
N LYS A 93 -3.42 1.98 -1.91
CA LYS A 93 -2.89 0.97 -2.82
C LYS A 93 -1.50 0.53 -2.37
N ILE A 94 -1.32 -0.77 -2.19
CA ILE A 94 -0.01 -1.37 -1.97
C ILE A 94 0.71 -1.44 -3.32
N ILE A 95 1.85 -0.75 -3.44
CA ILE A 95 2.60 -0.68 -4.70
C ILE A 95 3.81 -1.61 -4.73
N MET A 96 4.32 -1.99 -3.57
CA MET A 96 5.45 -2.92 -3.46
C MET A 96 5.41 -3.62 -2.10
N THR A 97 5.83 -4.88 -2.07
CA THR A 97 6.00 -5.63 -0.82
C THR A 97 7.41 -6.20 -0.71
N THR A 98 7.87 -6.35 0.52
CA THR A 98 9.07 -7.09 0.91
C THR A 98 8.67 -8.22 1.86
N ASP A 99 9.63 -8.93 2.46
CA ASP A 99 9.34 -9.98 3.43
C ASP A 99 8.69 -9.46 4.72
N SER A 100 8.90 -8.18 5.06
CA SER A 100 8.45 -7.60 6.33
C SER A 100 7.75 -6.24 6.21
N SER A 101 7.62 -5.71 5.00
CA SER A 101 7.06 -4.37 4.79
C SER A 101 6.31 -4.25 3.48
N TYR A 102 5.50 -3.20 3.40
CA TYR A 102 4.91 -2.78 2.13
C TYR A 102 5.00 -1.27 1.97
N THR A 103 5.22 -0.84 0.74
CA THR A 103 5.12 0.56 0.33
C THR A 103 3.73 0.80 -0.25
N PHE A 104 3.12 1.91 0.11
CA PHE A 104 1.78 2.24 -0.30
C PHE A 104 1.66 3.70 -0.74
N GLU A 105 0.64 3.96 -1.53
CA GLU A 105 0.16 5.31 -1.80
C GLU A 105 -1.32 5.40 -1.40
N TYR A 106 -1.73 6.57 -0.95
CA TYR A 106 -3.11 6.79 -0.54
C TYR A 106 -3.57 8.20 -0.88
N SER A 107 -4.87 8.34 -1.00
CA SER A 107 -5.56 9.60 -1.26
C SER A 107 -6.99 9.50 -0.76
N TYR A 108 -7.66 10.64 -0.67
CA TYR A 108 -9.12 10.59 -0.60
C TYR A 108 -9.69 10.03 -1.89
N VAL A 109 -10.78 9.28 -1.79
CA VAL A 109 -11.46 8.75 -2.97
C VAL A 109 -11.86 9.91 -3.88
N GLY A 110 -11.46 9.82 -5.15
CA GLY A 110 -11.73 10.85 -6.16
C GLY A 110 -10.68 11.94 -6.27
N ASP A 111 -9.72 12.03 -5.34
CA ASP A 111 -8.63 12.99 -5.42
C ASP A 111 -7.46 12.45 -6.25
N THR A 112 -6.79 13.36 -6.97
CA THR A 112 -5.60 13.04 -7.76
C THR A 112 -4.31 13.15 -6.95
N LYS A 113 -4.32 13.93 -5.85
CA LYS A 113 -3.15 14.11 -4.98
C LYS A 113 -2.96 12.90 -4.10
N LYS A 114 -1.83 12.21 -4.28
CA LYS A 114 -1.49 11.00 -3.53
C LYS A 114 -0.31 11.24 -2.61
N GLN A 115 -0.39 10.64 -1.42
CA GLN A 115 0.72 10.55 -0.46
C GLN A 115 1.28 9.14 -0.48
N LYS A 116 2.54 8.99 -0.09
CA LYS A 116 3.23 7.70 -0.02
C LYS A 116 3.73 7.43 1.39
N GLY A 117 3.79 6.16 1.73
CA GLY A 117 4.32 5.71 2.99
C GLY A 117 4.83 4.29 2.93
N ILE A 118 5.40 3.85 4.02
CA ILE A 118 5.85 2.47 4.22
C ILE A 118 5.30 1.95 5.54
N ALA A 119 4.90 0.69 5.55
CA ALA A 119 4.43 0.00 6.75
C ALA A 119 5.24 -1.27 6.97
N TYR A 120 5.66 -1.48 8.21
CA TYR A 120 6.42 -2.64 8.65
C TYR A 120 5.51 -3.54 9.49
N LYS A 121 5.49 -4.82 9.18
CA LYS A 121 4.74 -5.80 9.96
C LYS A 121 5.53 -6.16 11.22
N LEU A 122 4.86 -6.07 12.38
CA LEU A 122 5.48 -6.28 13.69
C LEU A 122 5.27 -7.69 14.24
N ASP A 123 4.34 -8.45 13.71
CA ASP A 123 3.97 -9.80 14.17
C ASP A 123 4.09 -10.90 13.11
#